data_b3a5e1b2175796b3af779a80bc29019b
#
_entry.id   b3a5e1b2175796b3af779a80bc29019b
#
_cell.length_a   1.000
_cell.length_b   1.000
_cell.length_c   1.000
_cell.angle_alpha   90.00
_cell.angle_beta   90.00
_cell.angle_gamma   90.00
#
_symmetry.space_group_name_H-M   'P 1'
#
loop_
_entity.id
_entity.type
_entity.pdbx_description
1 polymer ?
#
loop_
_entity_poly.entity_id
_entity_poly.type
_entity_poly.pdbx_seq_one_letter_code
_entity_poly.pdbx_strand_id
1 'polypeptide(L)'
;MAQGRILIAGGGIGGLATALALAQKGIASLVLEKASQLGEIGAGIQLGPNAFHCFDRLGVGDAARSMAVYVDKLRLMDAMADGEITHIDLGETFRKRFGNPYAVVHRGDLHGVLLKGCRDHELIDLRTSADVMGYDQDGRGVVAKLAGGESVSGAALIDADGLWSNVRRQVTAVGMPRVSGHTTYRSVIAT
;
A
#
# COMPACT_ATOMS: atom_id res chain seq x y z
N MET A 1 21.29 -16.68 -17.20
CA MET A 1 21.21 -15.71 -16.09
C MET A 1 20.11 -16.22 -15.17
N ALA A 2 20.41 -16.54 -13.92
CA ALA A 2 19.35 -16.89 -12.97
C ALA A 2 18.42 -15.70 -12.86
N GLN A 3 17.16 -15.87 -13.26
CA GLN A 3 16.11 -14.89 -12.99
C GLN A 3 15.86 -14.92 -11.48
N GLY A 4 16.62 -14.12 -10.75
CA GLY A 4 16.41 -13.94 -9.32
C GLY A 4 15.08 -13.23 -9.10
N ARG A 5 14.32 -13.66 -8.07
CA ARG A 5 13.09 -12.97 -7.68
C ARG A 5 13.38 -11.53 -7.23
N ILE A 6 12.39 -10.66 -7.36
CA ILE A 6 12.43 -9.31 -6.82
C ILE A 6 12.11 -9.35 -5.32
N LEU A 7 12.93 -8.69 -4.51
CA LEU A 7 12.64 -8.49 -3.10
C LEU A 7 11.79 -7.23 -2.92
N ILE A 8 10.83 -7.28 -2.01
CA ILE A 8 9.97 -6.13 -1.67
C ILE A 8 10.05 -5.95 -0.15
N ALA A 9 10.57 -4.84 0.32
CA ALA A 9 10.61 -4.51 1.74
C ALA A 9 9.28 -3.86 2.15
N GLY A 10 8.51 -4.55 3.00
CA GLY A 10 7.22 -4.12 3.54
C GLY A 10 6.01 -4.81 2.90
N GLY A 11 5.16 -5.39 3.76
CA GLY A 11 3.91 -6.08 3.42
C GLY A 11 2.65 -5.23 3.56
N GLY A 12 2.77 -3.91 3.53
CA GLY A 12 1.63 -2.97 3.49
C GLY A 12 0.98 -2.91 2.11
N ILE A 13 -0.04 -2.04 1.96
CA ILE A 13 -0.79 -1.86 0.70
C ILE A 13 0.16 -1.65 -0.50
N GLY A 14 1.20 -0.83 -0.35
CA GLY A 14 2.15 -0.55 -1.43
C GLY A 14 2.96 -1.79 -1.85
N GLY A 15 3.46 -2.55 -0.88
CA GLY A 15 4.25 -3.76 -1.14
C GLY A 15 3.43 -4.87 -1.76
N LEU A 16 2.23 -5.14 -1.24
CA LEU A 16 1.33 -6.15 -1.80
C LEU A 16 0.85 -5.78 -3.22
N ALA A 17 0.50 -4.50 -3.45
CA ALA A 17 0.15 -4.02 -4.78
C ALA A 17 1.32 -4.16 -5.77
N THR A 18 2.55 -3.88 -5.32
CA THR A 18 3.76 -4.07 -6.12
C THR A 18 3.99 -5.54 -6.47
N ALA A 19 3.81 -6.45 -5.51
CA ALA A 19 3.93 -7.89 -5.75
C ALA A 19 2.92 -8.37 -6.81
N LEU A 20 1.66 -7.96 -6.70
CA LEU A 20 0.63 -8.27 -7.70
C LEU A 20 0.98 -7.69 -9.08
N ALA A 21 1.49 -6.45 -9.14
CA ALA A 21 1.89 -5.84 -10.40
C ALA A 21 3.05 -6.58 -11.08
N LEU A 22 4.02 -7.07 -10.33
CA LEU A 22 5.11 -7.90 -10.83
C LEU A 22 4.60 -9.25 -11.32
N ALA A 23 3.73 -9.88 -10.57
CA ALA A 23 3.13 -11.17 -10.91
C ALA A 23 2.33 -11.11 -12.23
N GLN A 24 1.60 -10.00 -12.49
CA GLN A 24 0.95 -9.74 -13.79
C GLN A 24 1.94 -9.65 -14.97
N LYS A 25 3.22 -9.47 -14.70
CA LYS A 25 4.29 -9.47 -15.71
C LYS A 25 5.09 -10.77 -15.72
N GLY A 26 4.65 -11.78 -14.99
CA GLY A 26 5.37 -13.06 -14.86
C GLY A 26 6.65 -12.98 -14.05
N ILE A 27 6.81 -11.96 -13.19
CA ILE A 27 8.00 -11.74 -12.39
C ILE A 27 7.76 -12.23 -10.96
N ALA A 28 8.55 -13.20 -10.52
CA ALA A 28 8.49 -13.71 -9.15
C ALA A 28 8.99 -12.69 -8.14
N SER A 29 8.34 -12.62 -6.98
CA SER A 29 8.71 -11.71 -5.90
C SER A 29 8.65 -12.38 -4.52
N LEU A 30 9.40 -11.80 -3.57
CA LEU A 30 9.35 -12.13 -2.15
C LEU A 30 9.10 -10.84 -1.37
N VAL A 31 7.95 -10.78 -0.70
CA VAL A 31 7.62 -9.70 0.23
C VAL A 31 8.20 -10.02 1.60
N LEU A 32 8.98 -9.10 2.14
CA LEU A 32 9.62 -9.18 3.45
C LEU A 32 8.92 -8.20 4.39
N GLU A 33 8.15 -8.71 5.35
CA GLU A 33 7.39 -7.90 6.31
C GLU A 33 7.95 -8.08 7.73
N LYS A 34 8.19 -6.97 8.42
CA LYS A 34 8.74 -6.97 9.78
C LYS A 34 7.77 -7.51 10.84
N ALA A 35 6.48 -7.30 10.67
CA ALA A 35 5.47 -7.81 11.59
C ALA A 35 5.43 -9.33 11.56
N SER A 36 5.05 -9.96 12.67
CA SER A 36 4.87 -11.40 12.78
C SER A 36 3.63 -11.90 12.03
N GLN A 37 2.71 -10.99 11.70
CA GLN A 37 1.51 -11.27 10.93
C GLN A 37 1.26 -10.16 9.92
N LEU A 38 0.81 -10.53 8.72
CA LEU A 38 0.33 -9.58 7.73
C LEU A 38 -1.07 -9.10 8.10
N GLY A 39 -1.20 -7.82 8.32
CA GLY A 39 -2.44 -7.16 8.66
C GLY A 39 -2.21 -5.67 8.84
N GLU A 40 -3.27 -4.91 8.88
CA GLU A 40 -3.22 -3.48 9.13
C GLU A 40 -4.17 -3.08 10.24
N ILE A 41 -3.68 -2.26 11.16
CA ILE A 41 -4.50 -1.55 12.13
C ILE A 41 -4.78 -0.19 11.51
N GLY A 42 -6.04 0.15 11.29
CA GLY A 42 -6.29 1.41 10.65
C GLY A 42 -7.71 1.93 10.70
N ALA A 43 -7.82 3.20 10.40
CA ALA A 43 -9.06 3.92 10.14
C ALA A 43 -9.45 3.80 8.66
N GLY A 44 -10.46 4.55 8.24
CA GLY A 44 -10.85 4.67 6.85
C GLY A 44 -9.73 5.23 5.96
N ILE A 45 -9.70 4.79 4.72
CA ILE A 45 -8.88 5.34 3.64
C ILE A 45 -9.79 5.77 2.50
N GLN A 46 -9.44 6.88 1.87
CA GLN A 46 -10.16 7.41 0.73
C GLN A 46 -9.56 6.84 -0.56
N LEU A 47 -10.43 6.44 -1.48
CA LEU A 47 -10.09 5.86 -2.78
C LEU A 47 -10.63 6.75 -3.90
N GLY A 48 -9.75 7.40 -4.62
CA GLY A 48 -10.11 8.10 -5.84
C GLY A 48 -10.28 7.14 -7.02
N PRO A 49 -10.82 7.62 -8.15
CA PRO A 49 -11.00 6.82 -9.37
C PRO A 49 -9.71 6.14 -9.86
N ASN A 50 -8.57 6.79 -9.70
CA ASN A 50 -7.25 6.25 -10.04
C ASN A 50 -6.91 4.97 -9.27
N ALA A 51 -7.32 4.86 -8.01
CA ALA A 51 -7.09 3.66 -7.22
C ALA A 51 -7.86 2.46 -7.80
N PHE A 52 -9.12 2.65 -8.19
CA PHE A 52 -9.91 1.58 -8.82
C PHE A 52 -9.32 1.14 -10.17
N HIS A 53 -8.81 2.07 -10.98
CA HIS A 53 -8.08 1.71 -12.21
C HIS A 53 -6.84 0.85 -11.91
N CYS A 54 -6.12 1.14 -10.83
CA CYS A 54 -5.01 0.29 -10.40
C CYS A 54 -5.50 -1.09 -9.95
N PHE A 55 -6.54 -1.17 -9.11
CA PHE A 55 -7.06 -2.45 -8.63
C PHE A 55 -7.60 -3.34 -9.77
N ASP A 56 -8.22 -2.74 -10.79
CA ASP A 56 -8.64 -3.48 -12.00
C ASP A 56 -7.43 -4.12 -12.70
N ARG A 57 -6.35 -3.37 -12.87
CA ARG A 57 -5.12 -3.87 -13.47
C ARG A 57 -4.43 -4.93 -12.61
N LEU A 58 -4.59 -4.87 -11.29
CA LEU A 58 -4.04 -5.86 -10.36
C LEU A 58 -4.92 -7.11 -10.24
N GLY A 59 -6.11 -7.12 -10.86
CA GLY A 59 -7.05 -8.24 -10.80
C GLY A 59 -7.84 -8.34 -9.49
N VAL A 60 -7.85 -7.28 -8.67
CA VAL A 60 -8.54 -7.22 -7.38
C VAL A 60 -9.66 -6.17 -7.34
N GLY A 61 -10.01 -5.60 -8.49
CA GLY A 61 -10.95 -4.48 -8.61
C GLY A 61 -12.34 -4.79 -8.06
N ASP A 62 -12.91 -5.95 -8.41
CA ASP A 62 -14.25 -6.33 -7.93
C ASP A 62 -14.27 -6.56 -6.42
N ALA A 63 -13.26 -7.20 -5.86
CA ALA A 63 -13.13 -7.39 -4.43
C ALA A 63 -12.97 -6.05 -3.68
N ALA A 64 -12.21 -5.10 -4.23
CA ALA A 64 -12.07 -3.76 -3.66
C ALA A 64 -13.40 -2.98 -3.72
N ARG A 65 -14.18 -3.11 -4.79
CA ARG A 65 -15.49 -2.47 -4.93
C ARG A 65 -16.53 -3.03 -3.97
N SER A 66 -16.52 -4.32 -3.69
CA SER A 66 -17.52 -4.98 -2.84
C SER A 66 -17.49 -4.49 -1.39
N MET A 67 -16.37 -3.94 -0.92
CA MET A 67 -16.22 -3.42 0.44
C MET A 67 -16.22 -1.88 0.50
N ALA A 68 -16.27 -1.21 -0.65
CA ALA A 68 -16.19 0.23 -0.73
C ALA A 68 -17.53 0.90 -0.43
N VAL A 69 -17.51 1.94 0.38
CA VAL A 69 -18.66 2.83 0.59
C VAL A 69 -18.50 4.02 -0.34
N TYR A 70 -19.44 4.15 -1.27
CA TYR A 70 -19.43 5.24 -2.24
C TYR A 70 -20.02 6.50 -1.63
N VAL A 71 -19.36 7.62 -1.87
CA VAL A 71 -19.81 8.93 -1.39
C VAL A 71 -20.12 9.84 -2.57
N ASP A 72 -21.24 10.56 -2.47
CA ASP A 72 -21.71 11.45 -3.53
C ASP A 72 -21.23 12.90 -3.32
N LYS A 73 -20.69 13.23 -2.15
CA LYS A 73 -20.25 14.58 -1.82
C LYS A 73 -19.20 14.58 -0.73
N LEU A 74 -18.14 15.35 -0.91
CA LEU A 74 -17.23 15.78 0.15
C LEU A 74 -17.63 17.17 0.60
N ARG A 75 -17.76 17.40 1.90
CA ARG A 75 -18.11 18.70 2.47
C ARG A 75 -17.03 19.18 3.43
N LEU A 76 -16.68 20.44 3.33
CA LEU A 76 -15.90 21.15 4.32
C LEU A 76 -16.85 22.00 5.16
N MET A 77 -16.91 21.70 6.45
CA MET A 77 -17.82 22.38 7.39
C MET A 77 -17.03 23.35 8.26
N ASP A 78 -17.66 24.47 8.61
CA ASP A 78 -17.16 25.35 9.65
C ASP A 78 -17.53 24.76 11.02
N ALA A 79 -16.51 24.44 11.83
CA ALA A 79 -16.72 23.84 13.14
C ALA A 79 -17.30 24.82 14.18
N MET A 80 -17.26 26.13 13.93
CA MET A 80 -17.73 27.16 14.86
C MET A 80 -19.13 27.68 14.52
N ALA A 81 -19.43 27.77 13.21
CA ALA A 81 -20.68 28.33 12.72
C ALA A 81 -21.70 27.28 12.21
N ASP A 82 -21.34 25.99 12.28
CA ASP A 82 -22.15 24.86 11.77
C ASP A 82 -22.63 25.05 10.33
N GLY A 83 -21.85 25.77 9.54
CA GLY A 83 -22.11 26.08 8.14
C GLY A 83 -21.22 25.29 7.18
N GLU A 84 -21.73 25.02 5.98
CA GLU A 84 -20.91 24.47 4.90
C GLU A 84 -20.06 25.58 4.26
N ILE A 85 -18.73 25.43 4.30
CA ILE A 85 -17.78 26.35 3.66
C ILE A 85 -17.74 26.08 2.16
N THR A 86 -17.62 24.80 1.78
CA THR A 86 -17.57 24.35 0.38
C THR A 86 -17.81 22.85 0.27
N HIS A 87 -18.05 22.38 -0.95
CA HIS A 87 -18.15 20.95 -1.22
C HIS A 87 -17.59 20.58 -2.59
N ILE A 88 -17.39 19.28 -2.79
CA ILE A 88 -17.06 18.68 -4.07
C ILE A 88 -18.11 17.61 -4.35
N ASP A 89 -18.84 17.75 -5.47
CA ASP A 89 -19.78 16.74 -5.93
C ASP A 89 -19.04 15.56 -6.55
N LEU A 90 -19.34 14.35 -6.07
CA LEU A 90 -18.72 13.09 -6.47
C LEU A 90 -19.73 12.11 -7.11
N GLY A 91 -20.91 12.60 -7.43
CA GLY A 91 -22.02 11.84 -8.00
C GLY A 91 -21.78 11.41 -9.45
N GLU A 92 -22.86 11.29 -10.20
CA GLU A 92 -22.86 10.69 -11.53
C GLU A 92 -21.94 11.42 -12.53
N THR A 93 -21.94 12.76 -12.53
CA THR A 93 -21.09 13.57 -13.42
C THR A 93 -19.61 13.29 -13.17
N PHE A 94 -19.22 13.17 -11.89
CA PHE A 94 -17.85 12.80 -11.50
C PHE A 94 -17.51 11.39 -11.99
N ARG A 95 -18.38 10.40 -11.74
CA ARG A 95 -18.19 9.02 -12.19
C ARG A 95 -18.05 8.91 -13.70
N LYS A 96 -18.88 9.63 -14.47
CA LYS A 96 -18.78 9.67 -15.93
C LYS A 96 -17.47 10.28 -16.41
N ARG A 97 -17.00 11.34 -15.76
CA ARG A 97 -15.74 12.02 -16.13
C ARG A 97 -14.50 11.16 -15.89
N PHE A 98 -14.46 10.43 -14.78
CA PHE A 98 -13.26 9.70 -14.33
C PHE A 98 -13.36 8.19 -14.53
N GLY A 99 -14.47 7.67 -15.01
CA GLY A 99 -14.69 6.24 -15.27
C GLY A 99 -14.84 5.35 -14.04
N ASN A 100 -14.67 5.90 -12.85
CA ASN A 100 -14.81 5.22 -11.57
C ASN A 100 -15.34 6.19 -10.49
N PRO A 101 -15.97 5.67 -9.43
CA PRO A 101 -16.46 6.47 -8.31
C PRO A 101 -15.32 6.91 -7.38
N TYR A 102 -15.65 7.82 -6.48
CA TYR A 102 -14.92 8.07 -5.26
C TYR A 102 -15.53 7.25 -4.12
N ALA A 103 -14.70 6.68 -3.27
CA ALA A 103 -15.16 5.82 -2.19
C ALA A 103 -14.31 5.97 -0.93
N VAL A 104 -14.83 5.43 0.17
CA VAL A 104 -14.08 5.18 1.41
C VAL A 104 -14.14 3.69 1.73
N VAL A 105 -13.10 3.20 2.37
CA VAL A 105 -12.99 1.80 2.76
C VAL A 105 -12.24 1.69 4.08
N HIS A 106 -12.49 0.65 4.86
CA HIS A 106 -11.64 0.37 6.00
C HIS A 106 -10.27 -0.13 5.50
N ARG A 107 -9.20 0.45 6.01
CA ARG A 107 -7.83 0.19 5.52
C ARG A 107 -7.43 -1.27 5.66
N GLY A 108 -7.84 -1.92 6.75
CA GLY A 108 -7.59 -3.35 6.99
C GLY A 108 -8.28 -4.24 5.96
N ASP A 109 -9.49 -3.89 5.54
CA ASP A 109 -10.23 -4.67 4.55
C ASP A 109 -9.56 -4.57 3.17
N LEU A 110 -9.14 -3.36 2.77
CA LEU A 110 -8.40 -3.17 1.54
C LEU A 110 -7.07 -3.94 1.54
N HIS A 111 -6.35 -3.90 2.66
CA HIS A 111 -5.14 -4.71 2.84
C HIS A 111 -5.44 -6.20 2.70
N GLY A 112 -6.52 -6.69 3.30
CA GLY A 112 -6.98 -8.07 3.21
C GLY A 112 -7.25 -8.53 1.78
N VAL A 113 -7.85 -7.67 0.95
CA VAL A 113 -8.06 -7.95 -0.49
C VAL A 113 -6.75 -8.15 -1.23
N LEU A 114 -5.79 -7.22 -1.05
CA LEU A 114 -4.48 -7.33 -1.69
C LEU A 114 -3.71 -8.55 -1.19
N LEU A 115 -3.75 -8.80 0.12
CA LEU A 115 -3.11 -9.95 0.75
C LEU A 115 -3.67 -11.27 0.22
N LYS A 116 -4.99 -11.37 0.08
CA LYS A 116 -5.62 -12.54 -0.53
C LYS A 116 -5.14 -12.75 -1.96
N GLY A 117 -5.14 -11.69 -2.78
CA GLY A 117 -4.63 -11.77 -4.16
C GLY A 117 -3.18 -12.23 -4.22
N CYS A 118 -2.32 -11.77 -3.29
CA CYS A 118 -0.93 -12.23 -3.21
C CYS A 118 -0.83 -13.71 -2.80
N ARG A 119 -1.61 -14.16 -1.83
CA ARG A 119 -1.60 -15.56 -1.36
C ARG A 119 -2.07 -16.56 -2.41
N ASP A 120 -2.99 -16.12 -3.26
CA ASP A 120 -3.56 -16.96 -4.32
C ASP A 120 -2.65 -17.03 -5.58
N HIS A 121 -1.49 -16.33 -5.57
CA HIS A 121 -0.63 -16.23 -6.76
C HIS A 121 0.71 -16.95 -6.57
N GLU A 122 1.02 -17.94 -7.41
CA GLU A 122 2.20 -18.80 -7.33
C GLU A 122 3.56 -18.08 -7.45
N LEU A 123 3.59 -16.87 -8.04
CA LEU A 123 4.82 -16.08 -8.21
C LEU A 123 5.11 -15.17 -7.00
N ILE A 124 4.28 -15.18 -5.96
CA ILE A 124 4.42 -14.29 -4.82
C ILE A 124 4.66 -15.08 -3.54
N ASP A 125 5.84 -14.94 -2.97
CA ASP A 125 6.15 -15.42 -1.64
C ASP A 125 5.97 -14.29 -0.60
N LEU A 126 5.41 -14.65 0.55
CA LEU A 126 5.21 -13.74 1.68
C LEU A 126 5.97 -14.26 2.90
N ARG A 127 6.85 -13.42 3.45
CA ARG A 127 7.63 -13.75 4.64
C ARG A 127 7.43 -12.69 5.71
N THR A 128 6.91 -13.10 6.86
CA THR A 128 6.76 -12.27 8.06
C THR A 128 7.99 -12.39 8.97
N SER A 129 8.06 -11.57 10.01
CA SER A 129 9.21 -11.48 10.93
C SER A 129 10.54 -11.26 10.18
N ALA A 130 10.49 -10.50 9.10
CA ALA A 130 11.61 -10.24 8.18
C ALA A 130 11.81 -8.72 8.03
N ASP A 131 12.36 -8.08 9.07
CA ASP A 131 12.62 -6.64 9.10
C ASP A 131 13.88 -6.31 8.28
N VAL A 132 13.73 -5.59 7.19
CA VAL A 132 14.83 -5.18 6.32
C VAL A 132 15.53 -3.97 6.93
N MET A 133 16.76 -4.17 7.37
CA MET A 133 17.58 -3.13 8.01
C MET A 133 18.43 -2.33 7.03
N GLY A 134 18.67 -2.88 5.84
CA GLY A 134 19.48 -2.28 4.79
C GLY A 134 19.79 -3.29 3.69
N TYR A 135 20.66 -2.93 2.78
CA TYR A 135 21.04 -3.81 1.67
C TYR A 135 22.47 -3.55 1.20
N ASP A 136 23.08 -4.56 0.58
CA ASP A 136 24.21 -4.43 -0.31
C ASP A 136 23.77 -4.72 -1.75
N GLN A 137 24.40 -4.08 -2.70
CA GLN A 137 24.18 -4.37 -4.13
C GLN A 137 25.49 -4.36 -4.91
N ASP A 138 25.54 -5.18 -5.94
CA ASP A 138 26.59 -5.18 -6.95
C ASP A 138 25.97 -5.31 -8.35
N GLY A 139 26.78 -5.38 -9.39
CA GLY A 139 26.29 -5.53 -10.77
C GLY A 139 25.54 -6.84 -11.06
N ARG A 140 25.40 -7.77 -10.10
CA ARG A 140 24.75 -9.08 -10.25
C ARG A 140 23.42 -9.17 -9.50
N GLY A 141 23.16 -8.30 -8.52
CA GLY A 141 21.93 -8.31 -7.75
C GLY A 141 22.01 -7.55 -6.44
N VAL A 142 21.10 -7.86 -5.54
CA VAL A 142 20.96 -7.23 -4.23
C VAL A 142 20.91 -8.29 -3.13
N VAL A 143 21.43 -7.94 -1.96
CA VAL A 143 21.33 -8.72 -0.73
C VAL A 143 20.68 -7.86 0.34
N ALA A 144 19.42 -8.16 0.68
CA ALA A 144 18.72 -7.53 1.80
C ALA A 144 19.23 -8.08 3.13
N LYS A 145 19.58 -7.20 4.07
CA LYS A 145 20.03 -7.54 5.43
C LYS A 145 18.84 -7.45 6.38
N LEU A 146 18.54 -8.53 7.07
CA LEU A 146 17.43 -8.60 8.02
C LEU A 146 17.91 -8.35 9.45
N ALA A 147 16.99 -7.88 10.30
CA ALA A 147 17.20 -7.89 11.74
C ALA A 147 17.52 -9.33 12.20
N GLY A 148 18.52 -9.47 13.08
CA GLY A 148 19.00 -10.80 13.51
C GLY A 148 20.14 -11.37 12.67
N GLY A 149 20.60 -10.66 11.63
CA GLY A 149 21.84 -11.00 10.90
C GLY A 149 21.64 -11.91 9.69
N GLU A 150 20.42 -12.37 9.43
CA GLU A 150 20.12 -13.13 8.21
C GLU A 150 20.15 -12.20 6.98
N SER A 151 20.46 -12.78 5.82
CA SER A 151 20.49 -12.08 4.54
C SER A 151 19.70 -12.83 3.47
N VAL A 152 19.04 -12.08 2.59
CA VAL A 152 18.23 -12.63 1.50
C VAL A 152 18.67 -12.02 0.17
N SER A 153 19.02 -12.87 -0.79
CA SER A 153 19.45 -12.43 -2.13
C SER A 153 18.30 -12.34 -3.11
N GLY A 154 18.37 -11.35 -4.01
CA GLY A 154 17.43 -11.14 -5.08
C GLY A 154 18.04 -10.40 -6.26
N ALA A 155 17.28 -10.30 -7.37
CA ALA A 155 17.71 -9.56 -8.55
C ALA A 155 17.65 -8.03 -8.34
N ALA A 156 16.66 -7.56 -7.58
CA ALA A 156 16.51 -6.17 -7.17
C ALA A 156 15.73 -6.09 -5.85
N LEU A 157 15.78 -4.93 -5.17
CA LEU A 157 15.00 -4.62 -3.98
C LEU A 157 14.11 -3.41 -4.26
N ILE A 158 12.82 -3.55 -3.98
CA ILE A 158 11.84 -2.46 -4.03
C ILE A 158 11.50 -2.04 -2.60
N ASP A 159 11.64 -0.73 -2.35
CA ASP A 159 11.28 -0.13 -1.07
C ASP A 159 9.77 0.13 -0.99
N ALA A 160 9.11 -0.51 -0.03
CA ALA A 160 7.72 -0.30 0.36
C ALA A 160 7.54 -0.38 1.89
N ASP A 161 8.61 -0.14 2.67
CA ASP A 161 8.65 -0.27 4.13
C ASP A 161 8.14 0.97 4.89
N GLY A 162 7.56 1.94 4.14
CA GLY A 162 6.73 3.01 4.66
C GLY A 162 7.47 4.23 5.20
N LEU A 163 6.83 4.91 6.17
CA LEU A 163 7.32 6.20 6.67
C LEU A 163 8.71 6.11 7.32
N TRP A 164 8.99 5.02 8.00
CA TRP A 164 10.24 4.79 8.75
C TRP A 164 11.27 3.98 7.97
N SER A 165 11.19 4.01 6.63
CA SER A 165 12.00 3.22 5.72
C SER A 165 13.50 3.26 6.03
N ASN A 166 14.06 2.07 6.23
CA ASN A 166 15.51 1.86 6.31
C ASN A 166 16.15 1.92 4.93
N VAL A 167 15.48 1.33 3.92
CA VAL A 167 15.96 1.30 2.54
C VAL A 167 16.06 2.70 1.97
N ARG A 168 15.01 3.53 2.11
CA ARG A 168 15.01 4.93 1.65
C ARG A 168 16.17 5.73 2.26
N ARG A 169 16.45 5.56 3.55
CA ARG A 169 17.56 6.26 4.20
C ARG A 169 18.90 5.94 3.56
N GLN A 170 19.09 4.69 3.15
CA GLN A 170 20.33 4.27 2.46
C GLN A 170 20.39 4.78 1.02
N VAL A 171 19.25 4.81 0.29
CA VAL A 171 19.17 5.26 -1.12
C VAL A 171 19.38 6.78 -1.24
N THR A 172 18.73 7.55 -0.38
CA THR A 172 18.60 9.01 -0.56
C THR A 172 19.40 9.83 0.45
N ALA A 173 19.98 9.19 1.47
CA ALA A 173 20.61 9.85 2.62
C ALA A 173 19.69 10.88 3.33
N VAL A 174 18.36 10.82 3.11
CA VAL A 174 17.38 11.68 3.77
C VAL A 174 17.20 11.26 5.22
N GLY A 175 17.19 12.23 6.12
CA GLY A 175 17.03 12.00 7.56
C GLY A 175 15.64 11.48 7.97
N MET A 176 15.40 11.50 9.28
CA MET A 176 14.15 11.06 9.88
C MET A 176 12.96 11.93 9.41
N PRO A 177 11.74 11.36 9.35
CA PRO A 177 10.53 12.13 9.08
C PRO A 177 10.38 13.29 10.04
N ARG A 178 9.91 14.45 9.55
CA ARG A 178 9.68 15.64 10.36
C ARG A 178 8.21 15.71 10.78
N VAL A 179 7.97 16.03 12.05
CA VAL A 179 6.63 16.33 12.54
C VAL A 179 6.19 17.68 11.99
N SER A 180 5.02 17.73 11.35
CA SER A 180 4.49 18.98 10.76
C SER A 180 3.89 19.95 11.76
N GLY A 181 3.64 19.51 12.99
CA GLY A 181 2.91 20.28 14.01
C GLY A 181 1.38 20.19 13.89
N HIS A 182 0.86 19.53 12.87
CA HIS A 182 -0.58 19.31 12.72
C HIS A 182 -1.01 18.04 13.45
N THR A 183 -2.16 18.10 14.11
CA THR A 183 -2.80 16.93 14.75
C THR A 183 -4.09 16.60 14.02
N THR A 184 -4.28 15.33 13.70
CA THR A 184 -5.53 14.84 13.13
C THR A 184 -6.17 13.86 14.09
N TYR A 185 -7.41 14.15 14.51
CA TYR A 185 -8.24 13.22 15.26
C TYR A 185 -8.98 12.31 14.30
N ARG A 186 -8.95 11.01 14.57
CA ARG A 186 -9.64 10.01 13.77
C ARG A 186 -10.48 9.12 14.67
N SER A 187 -11.71 8.88 14.26
CA SER A 187 -12.60 7.93 14.94
C SER A 187 -13.31 7.07 13.90
N VAL A 188 -13.68 5.86 14.30
CA VAL A 188 -14.58 4.98 13.54
C VAL A 188 -15.82 4.79 14.39
N ILE A 189 -16.98 5.09 13.84
CA ILE A 189 -18.28 4.95 14.50
C ILE A 189 -19.00 3.80 13.81
N ALA A 190 -19.47 2.83 14.60
CA ALA A 190 -20.34 1.77 14.10
C ALA A 190 -21.70 2.40 13.71
N THR A 191 -22.19 2.06 12.54
CA THR A 191 -23.50 2.51 12.00
C THR A 191 -24.48 1.35 11.96
#